data_8f8ec4c5cf1341fc2847c62c019f5b6b
#
_entry.id   8f8ec4c5cf1341fc2847c62c019f5b6b
#
_cell.length_a   1.000
_cell.length_b   1.000
_cell.length_c   1.000
_cell.angle_alpha   90.00
_cell.angle_beta   90.00
_cell.angle_gamma   90.00
#
_symmetry.space_group_name_H-M   'P 1'
#
loop_
_entity.id
_entity.type
_entity.pdbx_description
1 polymer ?
#
loop_
_entity_poly.entity_id
_entity_poly.type
_entity_poly.pdbx_seq_one_letter_code
_entity_poly.pdbx_strand_id
1 'polypeptide(L)'
;MNVNEDGKVYDPSWLVLLANEQLPELDWLPEALNVCRHIHAETSAYIYFVDPTNPNEPGSDWSFQENLILEDPQEGTLVLDILTNHRVGGIEFLSRLF
;
A
#
# COMPACT_ATOMS: atom_id res chain seq x y z
N MET A 1 -19.39 -17.83 -9.67
CA MET A 1 -18.64 -16.74 -10.27
C MET A 1 -17.38 -16.44 -9.45
N ASN A 2 -16.30 -16.25 -10.13
CA ASN A 2 -15.07 -15.92 -9.46
C ASN A 2 -14.96 -14.43 -9.27
N VAL A 3 -14.69 -14.03 -8.05
CA VAL A 3 -14.39 -12.65 -7.75
C VAL A 3 -12.91 -12.46 -7.98
N ASN A 4 -12.55 -11.56 -8.86
CA ASN A 4 -11.17 -11.20 -9.07
C ASN A 4 -10.62 -10.50 -7.86
N GLU A 5 -9.33 -10.67 -7.62
CA GLU A 5 -8.64 -9.90 -6.60
C GLU A 5 -8.84 -8.40 -6.85
N ASP A 6 -8.82 -7.99 -8.13
CA ASP A 6 -9.03 -6.61 -8.53
C ASP A 6 -10.33 -6.00 -8.03
N GLY A 7 -11.34 -6.84 -7.79
CA GLY A 7 -12.62 -6.36 -7.32
C GLY A 7 -12.77 -6.28 -5.82
N LYS A 8 -11.77 -6.74 -5.07
CA LYS A 8 -11.87 -6.82 -3.63
C LYS A 8 -11.77 -5.42 -3.01
N VAL A 9 -12.78 -5.08 -2.22
CA VAL A 9 -12.85 -3.77 -1.56
C VAL A 9 -11.94 -3.74 -0.34
N TYR A 10 -11.30 -2.60 -0.13
CA TYR A 10 -10.43 -2.38 1.00
C TYR A 10 -10.77 -1.07 1.71
N ASP A 11 -10.68 -1.06 3.04
CA ASP A 11 -10.87 0.16 3.83
C ASP A 11 -9.52 0.64 4.37
N PRO A 12 -8.97 1.71 3.80
CA PRO A 12 -7.66 2.22 4.23
C PRO A 12 -7.71 3.18 5.41
N SER A 13 -8.86 3.37 6.04
CA SER A 13 -9.03 4.39 7.09
C SER A 13 -8.00 4.27 8.21
N TRP A 14 -7.68 3.05 8.63
CA TRP A 14 -6.73 2.82 9.71
C TRP A 14 -5.31 3.26 9.32
N LEU A 15 -4.96 3.10 8.04
CA LEU A 15 -3.67 3.54 7.52
C LEU A 15 -3.59 5.07 7.49
N VAL A 16 -4.69 5.70 7.13
CA VAL A 16 -4.76 7.16 7.12
C VAL A 16 -4.50 7.72 8.51
N LEU A 17 -5.10 7.09 9.54
CA LEU A 17 -4.88 7.50 10.92
C LEU A 17 -3.41 7.35 11.33
N LEU A 18 -2.80 6.21 11.00
CA LEU A 18 -1.39 5.99 11.31
C LEU A 18 -0.49 7.01 10.59
N ALA A 19 -0.78 7.30 9.34
CA ALA A 19 0.01 8.27 8.57
C ALA A 19 -0.08 9.65 9.20
N ASN A 20 -1.26 10.07 9.62
CA ASN A 20 -1.44 11.36 10.27
C ASN A 20 -0.69 11.46 11.59
N GLU A 21 -0.62 10.36 12.33
CA GLU A 21 0.09 10.33 13.59
C GLU A 21 1.60 10.26 13.44
N GLN A 22 2.07 9.45 12.51
CA GLN A 22 3.48 9.09 12.45
C GLN A 22 4.28 9.85 11.40
N LEU A 23 3.63 10.28 10.32
CA LEU A 23 4.27 11.00 9.23
C LEU A 23 3.47 12.27 8.89
N PRO A 24 3.23 13.14 9.89
CA PRO A 24 2.38 14.32 9.67
C PRO A 24 2.96 15.33 8.69
N GLU A 25 4.27 15.27 8.44
CA GLU A 25 4.93 16.17 7.49
C GLU A 25 4.63 15.81 6.03
N LEU A 26 4.10 14.60 5.78
CA LEU A 26 3.79 14.17 4.42
C LEU A 26 2.32 14.46 4.12
N ASP A 27 2.04 15.66 3.67
CA ASP A 27 0.68 16.14 3.41
C ASP A 27 -0.08 15.29 2.41
N TRP A 28 0.64 14.72 1.45
CA TRP A 28 0.04 13.95 0.37
C TRP A 28 -0.32 12.52 0.78
N LEU A 29 0.30 12.00 1.85
CA LEU A 29 0.16 10.58 2.20
C LEU A 29 -1.25 10.17 2.60
N PRO A 30 -1.97 10.90 3.46
CA PRO A 30 -3.34 10.52 3.82
C PRO A 30 -4.26 10.40 2.60
N GLU A 31 -4.14 11.32 1.66
CA GLU A 31 -4.95 11.30 0.46
C GLU A 31 -4.57 10.14 -0.45
N ALA A 32 -3.26 9.88 -0.59
CA ALA A 32 -2.78 8.75 -1.39
C ALA A 32 -3.27 7.42 -0.82
N LEU A 33 -3.32 7.29 0.50
CA LEU A 33 -3.85 6.09 1.15
C LEU A 33 -5.36 5.99 1.01
N ASN A 34 -6.06 7.12 1.09
CA ASN A 34 -7.52 7.11 1.04
C ASN A 34 -8.08 6.62 -0.28
N VAL A 35 -7.33 6.68 -1.36
CA VAL A 35 -7.77 6.16 -2.65
C VAL A 35 -7.48 4.66 -2.83
N CYS A 36 -6.82 4.02 -1.87
CA CYS A 36 -6.49 2.59 -1.91
C CYS A 36 -7.70 1.76 -1.47
N ARG A 37 -8.73 1.73 -2.30
CA ARG A 37 -10.01 1.12 -1.95
C ARG A 37 -10.28 -0.21 -2.64
N HIS A 38 -9.35 -0.64 -3.49
CA HIS A 38 -9.49 -1.92 -4.18
C HIS A 38 -8.15 -2.65 -4.16
N ILE A 39 -8.20 -3.92 -3.83
CA ILE A 39 -7.01 -4.78 -3.83
C ILE A 39 -6.85 -5.36 -5.22
N HIS A 40 -5.67 -5.16 -5.80
CA HIS A 40 -5.32 -5.80 -7.07
C HIS A 40 -4.96 -7.27 -6.84
N ALA A 41 -4.11 -7.53 -5.84
CA ALA A 41 -3.70 -8.86 -5.48
C ALA A 41 -3.17 -8.86 -4.05
N GLU A 42 -3.17 -10.04 -3.40
CA GLU A 42 -2.63 -10.13 -2.05
C GLU A 42 -2.04 -11.50 -1.77
N THR A 43 -1.08 -11.52 -0.85
CA THR A 43 -0.53 -12.74 -0.24
C THR A 43 -0.78 -12.64 1.26
N SER A 44 -0.29 -13.62 2.02
CA SER A 44 -0.44 -13.57 3.48
C SER A 44 0.26 -12.36 4.11
N ALA A 45 1.32 -11.84 3.48
CA ALA A 45 2.15 -10.78 4.04
C ALA A 45 2.14 -9.49 3.23
N TYR A 46 1.44 -9.44 2.10
CA TYR A 46 1.51 -8.30 1.20
C TYR A 46 0.18 -8.01 0.53
N ILE A 47 -0.19 -6.73 0.46
CA ILE A 47 -1.36 -6.27 -0.28
C ILE A 47 -0.88 -5.36 -1.40
N TYR A 48 -1.25 -5.69 -2.64
CA TYR A 48 -0.94 -4.86 -3.81
C TYR A 48 -2.18 -4.09 -4.21
N PHE A 49 -2.07 -2.76 -4.26
CA PHE A 49 -3.13 -1.89 -4.78
C PHE A 49 -2.92 -1.58 -6.25
N VAL A 50 -1.68 -1.69 -6.73
CA VAL A 50 -1.29 -1.44 -8.10
C VAL A 50 -0.65 -2.71 -8.64
N ASP A 51 -0.85 -2.97 -9.95
CA ASP A 51 -0.26 -4.13 -10.62
C ASP A 51 1.27 -4.04 -10.57
N PRO A 52 1.96 -4.99 -9.93
CA PRO A 52 3.41 -4.97 -9.80
C PRO A 52 4.15 -5.58 -10.99
N THR A 53 3.46 -5.91 -12.07
CA THR A 53 4.07 -6.57 -13.23
C THR A 53 5.12 -5.68 -13.89
N ASN A 54 6.25 -6.28 -14.24
CA ASN A 54 7.36 -5.59 -14.91
C ASN A 54 7.78 -4.32 -14.17
N PRO A 55 8.10 -4.41 -12.87
CA PRO A 55 8.35 -3.21 -12.08
C PRO A 55 9.50 -2.38 -12.64
N ASN A 56 9.30 -1.07 -12.65
CA ASN A 56 10.27 -0.07 -13.08
C ASN A 56 10.60 -0.09 -14.58
N GLU A 57 9.84 -0.84 -15.37
CA GLU A 57 10.03 -0.87 -16.82
C GLU A 57 9.07 0.13 -17.49
N PRO A 58 9.45 0.64 -18.67
CA PRO A 58 8.55 1.53 -19.40
C PRO A 58 7.20 0.91 -19.63
N GLY A 59 6.13 1.65 -19.34
CA GLY A 59 4.78 1.17 -19.51
C GLY A 59 4.19 0.42 -18.32
N SER A 60 5.01 0.11 -17.31
CA SER A 60 4.51 -0.54 -16.11
C SER A 60 3.80 0.47 -15.20
N ASP A 61 2.75 0.02 -14.52
CA ASP A 61 2.09 0.82 -13.51
C ASP A 61 2.92 0.93 -12.24
N TRP A 62 3.91 0.05 -12.08
CA TRP A 62 4.75 0.01 -10.89
C TRP A 62 6.09 0.67 -11.15
N SER A 63 6.17 1.96 -10.81
CA SER A 63 7.42 2.72 -10.85
C SER A 63 7.77 3.09 -9.44
N PHE A 64 8.67 2.33 -8.83
CA PHE A 64 9.00 2.46 -7.43
C PHE A 64 9.78 3.75 -7.13
N GLN A 65 9.44 4.42 -6.04
CA GLN A 65 10.14 5.60 -5.60
C GLN A 65 10.81 5.41 -4.24
N GLU A 66 10.06 5.00 -3.20
CA GLU A 66 10.62 4.86 -1.87
C GLU A 66 9.73 3.98 -0.99
N ASN A 67 10.28 3.54 0.13
CA ASN A 67 9.51 2.88 1.18
C ASN A 67 9.26 3.85 2.32
N LEU A 68 8.07 3.75 2.91
CA LEU A 68 7.75 4.45 4.16
C LEU A 68 7.36 3.42 5.19
N ILE A 69 7.68 3.70 6.45
CA ILE A 69 7.43 2.78 7.55
C ILE A 69 6.34 3.34 8.44
N LEU A 70 5.35 2.51 8.78
CA LEU A 70 4.36 2.80 9.81
C LEU A 70 4.39 1.70 10.84
N GLU A 71 4.06 2.03 12.08
CA GLU A 71 3.99 1.04 13.16
C GLU A 71 2.56 0.95 13.67
N ASP A 72 2.00 -0.24 13.64
CA ASP A 72 0.66 -0.48 14.15
C ASP A 72 0.72 -1.36 15.40
N PRO A 73 -0.04 -1.03 16.46
CA PRO A 73 0.02 -1.80 17.72
C PRO A 73 -0.31 -3.28 17.55
N GLN A 74 -1.17 -3.62 16.60
CA GLN A 74 -1.59 -5.01 16.39
C GLN A 74 -0.81 -5.69 15.26
N GLU A 75 -0.65 -4.98 14.14
CA GLU A 75 -0.02 -5.56 12.96
C GLU A 75 1.51 -5.47 12.98
N GLY A 76 2.06 -4.59 13.82
CA GLY A 76 3.50 -4.39 13.86
C GLY A 76 3.98 -3.46 12.77
N THR A 77 5.18 -3.71 12.27
CA THR A 77 5.81 -2.85 11.27
C THR A 77 5.20 -3.07 9.90
N LEU A 78 4.80 -1.97 9.29
CA LEU A 78 4.25 -1.95 7.93
C LEU A 78 5.21 -1.20 7.03
N VAL A 79 5.47 -1.75 5.84
CA VAL A 79 6.28 -1.08 4.83
C VAL A 79 5.36 -0.70 3.68
N LEU A 80 5.22 0.59 3.43
CA LEU A 80 4.46 1.10 2.29
C LEU A 80 5.40 1.24 1.10
N ASP A 81 4.98 0.72 -0.05
CA ASP A 81 5.71 0.97 -1.30
C ASP A 81 5.10 2.20 -1.94
N ILE A 82 5.89 3.26 -2.02
CA ILE A 82 5.47 4.50 -2.66
C ILE A 82 5.99 4.51 -4.09
N LEU A 83 5.08 4.68 -5.01
CA LEU A 83 5.37 4.77 -6.43
C LEU A 83 5.49 6.23 -6.84
N THR A 84 5.99 6.47 -8.04
CA THR A 84 6.06 7.81 -8.60
C THR A 84 4.68 8.47 -8.59
N ASN A 85 4.66 9.80 -8.53
CA ASN A 85 3.44 10.60 -8.45
C ASN A 85 2.67 10.40 -7.14
N HIS A 86 3.39 10.07 -6.07
CA HIS A 86 2.80 9.92 -4.73
C HIS A 86 1.64 8.92 -4.70
N ARG A 87 1.82 7.77 -5.34
CA ARG A 87 0.84 6.69 -5.28
C ARG A 87 1.33 5.62 -4.33
N VAL A 88 0.41 4.99 -3.60
CA VAL A 88 0.73 3.85 -2.77
C VAL A 88 0.52 2.58 -3.58
N GLY A 89 1.62 1.85 -3.83
CA GLY A 89 1.56 0.62 -4.61
C GLY A 89 1.11 -0.57 -3.78
N GLY A 90 1.53 -0.64 -2.53
CA GLY A 90 1.16 -1.76 -1.68
C GLY A 90 1.69 -1.62 -0.28
N ILE A 91 1.37 -2.63 0.54
CA ILE A 91 1.76 -2.70 1.95
C ILE A 91 2.35 -4.07 2.23
N GLU A 92 3.52 -4.10 2.88
CA GLU A 92 4.10 -5.33 3.39
C GLU A 92 3.93 -5.37 4.90
N PHE A 93 3.45 -6.49 5.41
CA PHE A 93 3.28 -6.73 6.83
C PHE A 93 4.45 -7.58 7.32
N LEU A 94 5.47 -6.93 7.87
CA LEU A 94 6.71 -7.64 8.24
C LEU A 94 6.47 -8.74 9.26
N SER A 95 5.54 -8.55 10.18
CA SER A 95 5.24 -9.55 11.20
C SER A 95 4.70 -10.85 10.62
N ARG A 96 4.22 -10.84 9.40
CA ARG A 96 3.63 -12.01 8.75
C ARG A 96 4.62 -12.78 7.89
N LEU A 97 5.88 -12.31 7.81
CA LEU A 97 6.91 -12.98 7.02
C LEU A 97 7.55 -14.17 7.75
N PHE A 98 7.32 -14.29 9.04
CA PHE A 98 7.96 -15.29 9.89
C PHE A 98 6.98 -16.21 10.57
#